data_4f0af38a7390232454d8c4fe5defdc7e
#
_entry.id   4f0af38a7390232454d8c4fe5defdc7e
#
_cell.length_a   1.000
_cell.length_b   1.000
_cell.length_c   1.000
_cell.angle_alpha   90.00
_cell.angle_beta   90.00
_cell.angle_gamma   90.00
#
_symmetry.space_group_name_H-M   'P 1'
#
loop_
_entity.id
_entity.type
_entity.pdbx_description
1 polymer ?
#
loop_
_entity_poly.entity_id
_entity_poly.type
_entity_poly.pdbx_seq_one_letter_code
_entity_poly.pdbx_strand_id
1 'polypeptide(L)'
;RQDLDVVCRLLRSGKNVVSPLGPFYPTEHSRADFEKIKAACDDGATSFHGSGIHPGFAGDILPLTIMRIMERVDHIHIYEVVDQLANPSNYIEIMGFGRGCEELLASPSRAPEAPYFFAQSMALVAEALGKTIDDVTTKLEVASAKKDIPYPGGVVRAGTVAGQHYEWTGWSGGAPLITYHFYWKMGDQDLSENWDCGESGYRIVIEGNPPMELRMPQPTTTEGGVRYISLWTAMAGVNTIPNVCDAQPGILTHRDLGLFGPRGIVRR
;
A
#
# COMPACT_ATOMS: atom_id res chain seq x y z
N ARG A 1 3.79 12.88 -1.69
CA ARG A 1 2.33 13.07 -1.50
C ARG A 1 1.74 13.76 -2.72
N GLN A 2 0.43 13.56 -2.96
CA GLN A 2 -0.28 14.29 -4.00
C GLN A 2 -0.43 15.78 -3.63
N ASP A 3 -0.62 16.61 -4.64
CA ASP A 3 -0.95 18.03 -4.43
C ASP A 3 -2.43 18.16 -4.02
N LEU A 4 -2.67 18.34 -2.72
CA LEU A 4 -4.02 18.48 -2.16
C LEU A 4 -4.73 19.74 -2.66
N ASP A 5 -4.00 20.79 -3.05
CA ASP A 5 -4.63 22.01 -3.61
C ASP A 5 -5.25 21.72 -4.98
N VAL A 6 -4.59 20.88 -5.78
CA VAL A 6 -5.17 20.42 -7.07
C VAL A 6 -6.40 19.57 -6.81
N VAL A 7 -6.33 18.61 -5.88
CA VAL A 7 -7.48 17.76 -5.50
C VAL A 7 -8.66 18.62 -5.05
N CYS A 8 -8.45 19.56 -4.14
CA CYS A 8 -9.50 20.44 -3.64
C CYS A 8 -10.11 21.33 -4.73
N ARG A 9 -9.30 21.81 -5.69
CA ARG A 9 -9.83 22.56 -6.85
C ARG A 9 -10.73 21.70 -7.73
N LEU A 10 -10.35 20.45 -7.97
CA LEU A 10 -11.18 19.50 -8.75
C LEU A 10 -12.52 19.25 -8.05
N LEU A 11 -12.48 18.95 -6.74
CA LEU A 11 -13.69 18.71 -5.94
C LEU A 11 -14.63 19.92 -5.97
N ARG A 12 -14.13 21.13 -5.69
CA ARG A 12 -14.93 22.36 -5.76
C ARG A 12 -15.50 22.66 -7.14
N SER A 13 -14.88 22.14 -8.21
CA SER A 13 -15.37 22.31 -9.58
C SER A 13 -16.45 21.31 -9.97
N GLY A 14 -17.01 20.53 -9.03
CA GLY A 14 -18.07 19.57 -9.27
C GLY A 14 -17.55 18.21 -9.80
N LYS A 15 -16.29 17.83 -9.56
CA LYS A 15 -15.71 16.56 -10.00
C LYS A 15 -15.37 15.65 -8.83
N ASN A 16 -15.86 14.40 -8.86
CA ASN A 16 -15.42 13.37 -7.95
C ASN A 16 -13.94 13.03 -8.22
N VAL A 17 -13.19 12.67 -7.17
CA VAL A 17 -11.78 12.33 -7.25
C VAL A 17 -11.52 10.97 -6.61
N VAL A 18 -10.86 10.07 -7.35
CA VAL A 18 -10.30 8.83 -6.84
C VAL A 18 -8.78 8.91 -6.95
N SER A 19 -8.05 8.62 -5.88
CA SER A 19 -6.60 8.78 -5.83
C SER A 19 -5.88 7.57 -5.24
N PRO A 20 -4.85 7.02 -5.92
CA PRO A 20 -4.00 5.98 -5.36
C PRO A 20 -2.94 6.51 -4.37
N LEU A 21 -2.86 7.81 -4.17
CA LEU A 21 -1.93 8.49 -3.26
C LEU A 21 -2.58 8.94 -1.94
N GLY A 22 -3.83 8.49 -1.69
CA GLY A 22 -4.58 8.83 -0.49
C GLY A 22 -5.01 10.30 -0.39
N PRO A 23 -5.36 10.81 0.81
CA PRO A 23 -5.41 10.03 2.04
C PRO A 23 -6.45 8.92 1.98
N PHE A 24 -6.25 7.83 2.75
CA PHE A 24 -7.08 6.62 2.67
C PHE A 24 -8.06 6.52 3.84
N TYR A 25 -7.62 6.93 5.03
CA TYR A 25 -8.40 6.87 6.26
C TYR A 25 -7.94 7.96 7.25
N PRO A 26 -8.85 8.58 8.03
CA PRO A 26 -8.48 9.60 8.99
C PRO A 26 -7.69 9.01 10.17
N THR A 27 -6.49 9.55 10.37
CA THR A 27 -5.63 9.31 11.54
C THR A 27 -5.16 10.65 12.09
N GLU A 28 -4.45 10.67 13.19
CA GLU A 28 -3.85 11.90 13.72
C GLU A 28 -2.99 12.61 12.66
N HIS A 29 -2.17 11.86 11.93
CA HIS A 29 -1.25 12.40 10.91
C HIS A 29 -1.92 12.82 9.60
N SER A 30 -3.14 12.39 9.33
CA SER A 30 -3.89 12.72 8.10
C SER A 30 -5.11 13.61 8.35
N ARG A 31 -5.45 13.92 9.60
CA ARG A 31 -6.68 14.64 9.98
C ARG A 31 -6.83 15.97 9.23
N ALA A 32 -5.77 16.80 9.21
CA ALA A 32 -5.80 18.09 8.54
C ALA A 32 -6.06 17.97 7.03
N ASP A 33 -5.50 16.94 6.39
CA ASP A 33 -5.73 16.64 4.99
C ASP A 33 -7.19 16.23 4.73
N PHE A 34 -7.75 15.40 5.62
CA PHE A 34 -9.17 15.00 5.56
C PHE A 34 -10.11 16.18 5.77
N GLU A 35 -9.88 17.05 6.73
CA GLU A 35 -10.68 18.26 6.95
C GLU A 35 -10.68 19.20 5.73
N LYS A 36 -9.51 19.40 5.11
CA LYS A 36 -9.36 20.18 3.91
C LYS A 36 -10.11 19.60 2.71
N ILE A 37 -10.01 18.28 2.51
CA ILE A 37 -10.73 17.57 1.44
C ILE A 37 -12.23 17.59 1.70
N LYS A 38 -12.65 17.36 2.97
CA LYS A 38 -14.07 17.39 3.33
C LYS A 38 -14.72 18.71 3.00
N ALA A 39 -14.08 19.83 3.38
CA ALA A 39 -14.58 21.15 3.04
C ALA A 39 -14.72 21.34 1.52
N ALA A 40 -13.77 20.83 0.73
CA ALA A 40 -13.85 20.90 -0.72
C ALA A 40 -14.94 20.00 -1.32
N CYS A 41 -15.22 18.84 -0.74
CA CYS A 41 -16.34 17.98 -1.10
C CYS A 41 -17.68 18.66 -0.81
N ASP A 42 -17.81 19.25 0.38
CA ASP A 42 -19.03 19.97 0.79
C ASP A 42 -19.31 21.16 -0.14
N ASP A 43 -18.28 21.97 -0.47
CA ASP A 43 -18.38 23.11 -1.38
C ASP A 43 -18.83 22.72 -2.79
N GLY A 44 -18.33 21.58 -3.31
CA GLY A 44 -18.57 21.12 -4.68
C GLY A 44 -19.71 20.11 -4.83
N ALA A 45 -20.32 19.64 -3.73
CA ALA A 45 -21.25 18.50 -3.69
C ALA A 45 -20.63 17.27 -4.39
N THR A 46 -19.38 16.94 -4.07
CA THR A 46 -18.57 15.91 -4.71
C THR A 46 -18.01 14.91 -3.72
N SER A 47 -17.40 13.82 -4.23
CA SER A 47 -16.83 12.75 -3.43
C SER A 47 -15.34 12.61 -3.67
N PHE A 48 -14.62 12.28 -2.60
CA PHE A 48 -13.22 11.86 -2.64
C PHE A 48 -13.09 10.42 -2.12
N HIS A 49 -12.27 9.61 -2.81
CA HIS A 49 -11.93 8.26 -2.37
C HIS A 49 -10.44 7.96 -2.59
N GLY A 50 -9.74 7.55 -1.53
CA GLY A 50 -8.39 7.03 -1.60
C GLY A 50 -8.41 5.51 -1.79
N SER A 51 -7.84 4.98 -2.88
CA SER A 51 -7.78 3.53 -3.13
C SER A 51 -6.62 3.16 -4.04
N GLY A 52 -5.88 2.15 -3.65
CA GLY A 52 -4.81 1.52 -4.41
C GLY A 52 -4.72 0.03 -4.11
N ILE A 53 -3.60 -0.59 -4.50
CA ILE A 53 -3.39 -1.99 -4.13
C ILE A 53 -3.01 -2.11 -2.65
N HIS A 54 -2.13 -1.24 -2.15
CA HIS A 54 -1.70 -1.18 -0.75
C HIS A 54 -1.09 0.21 -0.43
N PRO A 55 -1.76 1.03 0.38
CA PRO A 55 -3.06 0.87 1.05
C PRO A 55 -4.23 0.71 0.07
N GLY A 56 -5.27 0.02 0.52
CA GLY A 56 -6.51 -0.20 -0.22
C GLY A 56 -6.87 -1.68 -0.32
N PHE A 57 -6.71 -2.29 -1.50
CA PHE A 57 -7.25 -3.63 -1.75
C PHE A 57 -6.58 -4.71 -0.89
N ALA A 58 -5.26 -4.90 -1.01
CA ALA A 58 -4.52 -5.93 -0.29
C ALA A 58 -4.35 -5.61 1.20
N GLY A 59 -4.24 -4.33 1.56
CA GLY A 59 -4.09 -3.89 2.95
C GLY A 59 -5.39 -3.83 3.74
N ASP A 60 -6.51 -3.61 3.08
CA ASP A 60 -7.79 -3.29 3.72
C ASP A 60 -8.87 -4.31 3.35
N ILE A 61 -9.29 -4.37 2.07
CA ILE A 61 -10.46 -5.13 1.64
C ILE A 61 -10.26 -6.62 1.80
N LEU A 62 -9.12 -7.15 1.36
CA LEU A 62 -8.86 -8.60 1.41
C LEU A 62 -8.81 -9.13 2.83
N PRO A 63 -8.01 -8.60 3.77
CA PRO A 63 -8.01 -9.09 5.14
C PRO A 63 -9.38 -8.95 5.79
N LEU A 64 -10.09 -7.83 5.62
CA LEU A 64 -11.44 -7.66 6.16
C LEU A 64 -12.44 -8.66 5.58
N THR A 65 -12.30 -9.03 4.30
CA THR A 65 -13.16 -10.01 3.66
C THR A 65 -12.94 -11.42 4.21
N ILE A 66 -11.66 -11.82 4.38
CA ILE A 66 -11.29 -13.15 4.89
C ILE A 66 -11.70 -13.31 6.35
N MET A 67 -11.48 -12.28 7.17
CA MET A 67 -11.79 -12.33 8.60
C MET A 67 -13.29 -12.51 8.91
N ARG A 68 -14.18 -12.31 7.94
CA ARG A 68 -15.64 -12.54 8.12
C ARG A 68 -16.02 -14.00 8.40
N ILE A 69 -15.14 -14.95 8.14
CA ILE A 69 -15.34 -16.39 8.42
C ILE A 69 -14.47 -16.89 9.57
N MET A 70 -13.87 -15.99 10.34
CA MET A 70 -13.04 -16.30 11.50
C MET A 70 -13.80 -16.01 12.80
N GLU A 71 -13.61 -16.86 13.81
CA GLU A 71 -14.13 -16.66 15.17
C GLU A 71 -13.25 -15.67 15.97
N ARG A 72 -11.93 -15.73 15.74
CA ARG A 72 -10.95 -14.93 16.46
C ARG A 72 -9.80 -14.52 15.55
N VAL A 73 -9.35 -13.29 15.69
CA VAL A 73 -8.15 -12.73 15.03
C VAL A 73 -7.16 -12.35 16.14
N ASP A 74 -5.94 -12.88 16.06
CA ASP A 74 -4.87 -12.59 17.01
C ASP A 74 -3.85 -11.62 16.40
N HIS A 75 -3.39 -11.87 15.15
CA HIS A 75 -2.43 -11.02 14.46
C HIS A 75 -2.64 -11.14 12.94
N ILE A 76 -2.46 -10.04 12.22
CA ILE A 76 -2.59 -9.95 10.77
C ILE A 76 -1.22 -9.61 10.19
N HIS A 77 -0.70 -10.45 9.29
CA HIS A 77 0.52 -10.20 8.54
C HIS A 77 0.19 -9.99 7.07
N ILE A 78 0.68 -8.90 6.49
CA ILE A 78 0.55 -8.62 5.06
C ILE A 78 1.95 -8.49 4.48
N TYR A 79 2.28 -9.41 3.57
CA TYR A 79 3.54 -9.45 2.86
C TYR A 79 3.35 -8.83 1.47
N GLU A 80 4.16 -7.84 1.15
CA GLU A 80 4.29 -7.26 -0.19
C GLU A 80 5.70 -7.53 -0.69
N VAL A 81 5.81 -8.41 -1.69
CA VAL A 81 7.09 -8.77 -2.31
C VAL A 81 7.12 -8.23 -3.72
N VAL A 82 7.96 -7.24 -3.98
CA VAL A 82 8.05 -6.58 -5.29
C VAL A 82 9.46 -6.67 -5.85
N ASP A 83 9.59 -7.37 -6.97
CA ASP A 83 10.81 -7.32 -7.79
C ASP A 83 10.83 -6.02 -8.60
N GLN A 84 11.86 -5.22 -8.37
CA GLN A 84 12.06 -3.93 -9.02
C GLN A 84 12.98 -4.02 -10.24
N LEU A 85 13.55 -5.19 -10.56
CA LEU A 85 14.54 -5.36 -11.62
C LEU A 85 14.05 -4.88 -12.99
N ALA A 86 12.77 -5.07 -13.31
CA ALA A 86 12.17 -4.61 -14.56
C ALA A 86 11.56 -3.20 -14.49
N ASN A 87 11.79 -2.44 -13.42
CA ASN A 87 11.22 -1.11 -13.26
C ASN A 87 12.04 -0.05 -14.01
N PRO A 88 11.49 0.61 -15.04
CA PRO A 88 12.21 1.63 -15.81
C PRO A 88 12.22 3.01 -15.13
N SER A 89 11.52 3.16 -14.01
CA SER A 89 11.31 4.45 -13.36
C SER A 89 12.54 4.88 -12.55
N ASN A 90 12.88 6.16 -12.57
CA ASN A 90 13.81 6.80 -11.65
C ASN A 90 13.32 6.77 -10.18
N TYR A 91 12.10 6.32 -9.94
CA TYR A 91 11.58 6.09 -8.59
C TYR A 91 12.41 5.08 -7.79
N ILE A 92 13.14 4.21 -8.47
CA ILE A 92 14.12 3.27 -7.89
C ILE A 92 15.12 4.03 -6.99
N GLU A 93 15.68 5.14 -7.48
CA GLU A 93 16.62 5.95 -6.70
C GLU A 93 15.91 6.65 -5.52
N ILE A 94 14.69 7.14 -5.72
CA ILE A 94 13.86 7.75 -4.66
C ILE A 94 13.55 6.73 -3.55
N MET A 95 13.39 5.45 -3.90
CA MET A 95 13.22 4.36 -2.94
C MET A 95 14.50 4.05 -2.17
N GLY A 96 15.66 4.55 -2.60
CA GLY A 96 16.94 4.36 -1.93
C GLY A 96 17.81 3.24 -2.50
N PHE A 97 17.43 2.61 -3.61
CA PHE A 97 18.30 1.67 -4.32
C PHE A 97 19.52 2.39 -4.86
N GLY A 98 20.69 1.74 -4.79
CA GLY A 98 21.97 2.32 -5.19
C GLY A 98 22.63 3.24 -4.14
N ARG A 99 21.96 3.53 -3.01
CA ARG A 99 22.57 4.24 -1.87
C ARG A 99 23.52 3.33 -1.09
N GLY A 100 24.40 3.92 -0.27
CA GLY A 100 25.17 3.17 0.73
C GLY A 100 24.23 2.53 1.76
N CYS A 101 24.51 1.28 2.17
CA CYS A 101 23.67 0.57 3.14
C CYS A 101 23.57 1.30 4.49
N GLU A 102 24.70 1.74 5.03
CA GLU A 102 24.74 2.50 6.29
C GLU A 102 24.00 3.85 6.17
N GLU A 103 24.14 4.52 5.01
CA GLU A 103 23.46 5.78 4.74
C GLU A 103 21.93 5.59 4.74
N LEU A 104 21.44 4.53 4.08
CA LEU A 104 19.98 4.25 4.06
C LEU A 104 19.47 3.86 5.44
N LEU A 105 20.20 3.06 6.22
CA LEU A 105 19.83 2.70 7.58
C LEU A 105 19.78 3.92 8.51
N ALA A 106 20.73 4.86 8.36
CA ALA A 106 20.76 6.11 9.14
C ALA A 106 19.63 7.09 8.75
N SER A 107 19.18 7.03 7.48
CA SER A 107 18.13 7.90 6.95
C SER A 107 17.24 7.12 5.98
N PRO A 108 16.31 6.30 6.48
CA PRO A 108 15.43 5.47 5.64
C PRO A 108 14.55 6.33 4.72
N SER A 109 14.50 5.99 3.44
CA SER A 109 13.74 6.75 2.44
C SER A 109 12.22 6.73 2.69
N ARG A 110 11.72 5.65 3.25
CA ARG A 110 10.28 5.40 3.41
C ARG A 110 9.75 5.45 4.83
N ALA A 111 10.61 5.31 5.85
CA ALA A 111 10.17 5.29 7.23
C ALA A 111 9.33 6.54 7.62
N PRO A 112 9.67 7.76 7.18
CA PRO A 112 8.85 8.94 7.50
C PRO A 112 7.46 8.94 6.86
N GLU A 113 7.23 8.14 5.81
CA GLU A 113 5.93 8.04 5.13
C GLU A 113 5.00 7.02 5.77
N ALA A 114 5.52 6.06 6.53
CA ALA A 114 4.75 4.99 7.15
C ALA A 114 3.57 5.50 8.00
N PRO A 115 3.73 6.50 8.88
CA PRO A 115 2.62 7.03 9.67
C PRO A 115 1.54 7.68 8.81
N TYR A 116 1.91 8.24 7.64
CA TYR A 116 0.94 8.87 6.77
C TYR A 116 0.17 7.86 5.92
N PHE A 117 0.85 6.91 5.26
CA PHE A 117 0.19 6.00 4.32
C PHE A 117 -0.33 4.73 4.98
N PHE A 118 0.56 3.94 5.57
CA PHE A 118 0.23 2.59 6.01
C PHE A 118 -0.48 2.56 7.36
N ALA A 119 -0.23 3.53 8.24
CA ALA A 119 -1.00 3.67 9.47
C ALA A 119 -2.48 3.96 9.21
N GLN A 120 -2.84 4.61 8.08
CA GLN A 120 -4.23 4.83 7.71
C GLN A 120 -4.94 3.51 7.37
N SER A 121 -4.28 2.63 6.62
CA SER A 121 -4.78 1.29 6.32
C SER A 121 -4.92 0.44 7.59
N MET A 122 -3.90 0.44 8.46
CA MET A 122 -3.95 -0.23 9.77
C MET A 122 -5.11 0.28 10.63
N ALA A 123 -5.31 1.61 10.69
CA ALA A 123 -6.38 2.22 11.45
C ALA A 123 -7.76 1.81 10.94
N LEU A 124 -7.96 1.77 9.62
CA LEU A 124 -9.21 1.32 9.00
C LEU A 124 -9.53 -0.13 9.39
N VAL A 125 -8.54 -1.03 9.27
CA VAL A 125 -8.71 -2.44 9.61
C VAL A 125 -8.93 -2.62 11.12
N ALA A 126 -8.17 -1.94 11.95
CA ALA A 126 -8.34 -1.99 13.41
C ALA A 126 -9.72 -1.52 13.84
N GLU A 127 -10.21 -0.38 13.33
CA GLU A 127 -11.53 0.14 13.65
C GLU A 127 -12.65 -0.81 13.20
N ALA A 128 -12.49 -1.46 12.04
CA ALA A 128 -13.44 -2.48 11.58
C ALA A 128 -13.50 -3.70 12.53
N LEU A 129 -12.43 -3.97 13.27
CA LEU A 129 -12.34 -5.00 14.32
C LEU A 129 -12.73 -4.48 15.72
N GLY A 130 -13.18 -3.22 15.83
CA GLY A 130 -13.48 -2.58 17.12
C GLY A 130 -12.24 -2.29 17.98
N LYS A 131 -11.09 -2.06 17.32
CA LYS A 131 -9.79 -1.76 17.93
C LYS A 131 -9.29 -0.40 17.49
N THR A 132 -8.24 0.10 18.15
CA THR A 132 -7.47 1.29 17.77
C THR A 132 -6.01 0.91 17.58
N ILE A 133 -5.31 1.60 16.68
CA ILE A 133 -3.85 1.54 16.62
C ILE A 133 -3.30 2.62 17.55
N ASP A 134 -2.57 2.20 18.57
CA ASP A 134 -2.01 3.07 19.61
C ASP A 134 -0.62 3.57 19.22
N ASP A 135 0.15 2.74 18.48
CA ASP A 135 1.51 3.04 18.03
C ASP A 135 1.82 2.27 16.72
N VAL A 136 2.76 2.80 15.94
CA VAL A 136 3.31 2.14 14.74
C VAL A 136 4.82 2.14 14.82
N THR A 137 5.41 0.96 14.98
CA THR A 137 6.86 0.78 14.97
C THR A 137 7.38 0.37 13.59
N THR A 138 8.61 0.77 13.27
CA THR A 138 9.24 0.50 11.97
C THR A 138 10.62 -0.14 12.17
N LYS A 139 10.87 -1.24 11.45
CA LYS A 139 12.19 -1.88 11.33
C LYS A 139 12.59 -1.88 9.87
N LEU A 140 13.87 -1.68 9.57
CA LEU A 140 14.44 -1.77 8.23
C LEU A 140 15.67 -2.67 8.25
N GLU A 141 15.69 -3.63 7.33
CA GLU A 141 16.83 -4.42 6.95
C GLU A 141 17.19 -4.11 5.49
N VAL A 142 18.47 -4.16 5.14
CA VAL A 142 18.95 -3.90 3.78
C VAL A 142 19.83 -5.02 3.29
N ALA A 143 19.75 -5.31 1.99
CA ALA A 143 20.66 -6.20 1.29
C ALA A 143 21.44 -5.39 0.25
N SER A 144 22.78 -5.59 0.23
CA SER A 144 23.63 -4.99 -0.80
C SER A 144 23.68 -5.86 -2.06
N ALA A 145 23.97 -5.24 -3.19
CA ALA A 145 24.29 -5.95 -4.42
C ALA A 145 25.64 -6.65 -4.31
N LYS A 146 25.74 -7.95 -4.64
CA LYS A 146 27.00 -8.71 -4.70
C LYS A 146 27.83 -8.35 -5.92
N LYS A 147 27.19 -7.88 -7.00
CA LYS A 147 27.78 -7.37 -8.23
C LYS A 147 26.92 -6.25 -8.80
N ASP A 148 27.41 -5.58 -9.83
CA ASP A 148 26.60 -4.60 -10.56
C ASP A 148 25.32 -5.25 -11.13
N ILE A 149 24.16 -4.67 -10.84
CA ILE A 149 22.85 -5.15 -11.30
C ILE A 149 22.30 -4.14 -12.31
N PRO A 150 22.34 -4.44 -13.63
CA PRO A 150 21.72 -3.59 -14.63
C PRO A 150 20.20 -3.69 -14.58
N TYR A 151 19.51 -2.56 -14.76
CA TYR A 151 18.07 -2.48 -14.92
C TYR A 151 17.71 -1.41 -15.96
N PRO A 152 16.48 -1.29 -16.46
CA PRO A 152 16.12 -0.37 -17.55
C PRO A 152 16.42 1.12 -17.28
N GLY A 153 16.44 1.55 -15.99
CA GLY A 153 16.76 2.93 -15.58
C GLY A 153 18.23 3.20 -15.29
N GLY A 154 19.10 2.17 -15.25
CA GLY A 154 20.51 2.34 -14.90
C GLY A 154 21.19 1.09 -14.37
N VAL A 155 22.06 1.26 -13.38
CA VAL A 155 22.81 0.16 -12.73
C VAL A 155 22.85 0.39 -11.23
N VAL A 156 22.41 -0.58 -10.45
CA VAL A 156 22.71 -0.64 -9.01
C VAL A 156 24.09 -1.22 -8.84
N ARG A 157 25.02 -0.45 -8.26
CA ARG A 157 26.42 -0.85 -8.14
C ARG A 157 26.65 -1.87 -7.03
N ALA A 158 27.63 -2.72 -7.22
CA ALA A 158 28.08 -3.65 -6.19
C ALA A 158 28.36 -2.94 -4.86
N GLY A 159 27.95 -3.53 -3.74
CA GLY A 159 28.09 -2.97 -2.40
C GLY A 159 27.04 -1.91 -2.02
N THR A 160 26.18 -1.49 -2.94
CA THR A 160 25.07 -0.55 -2.64
C THR A 160 23.75 -1.29 -2.41
N VAL A 161 22.76 -0.59 -1.87
CA VAL A 161 21.42 -1.16 -1.57
C VAL A 161 20.76 -1.71 -2.82
N ALA A 162 20.45 -3.01 -2.80
CA ALA A 162 19.72 -3.72 -3.84
C ALA A 162 18.48 -4.47 -3.31
N GLY A 163 18.33 -4.54 -2.00
CA GLY A 163 17.14 -5.07 -1.34
C GLY A 163 16.84 -4.31 -0.06
N GLN A 164 15.54 -4.21 0.25
CA GLN A 164 15.01 -3.56 1.45
C GLN A 164 13.89 -4.41 2.02
N HIS A 165 13.93 -4.70 3.31
CA HIS A 165 12.83 -5.27 4.06
C HIS A 165 12.39 -4.29 5.13
N TYR A 166 11.25 -3.64 4.92
CA TYR A 166 10.57 -2.87 5.95
C TYR A 166 9.56 -3.75 6.67
N GLU A 167 9.55 -3.64 7.98
CA GLU A 167 8.51 -4.18 8.84
C GLU A 167 7.86 -3.02 9.58
N TRP A 168 6.55 -2.81 9.35
CA TRP A 168 5.76 -1.83 10.07
C TRP A 168 4.69 -2.55 10.87
N THR A 169 4.75 -2.39 12.20
CA THR A 169 3.84 -3.05 13.13
C THR A 169 2.95 -2.03 13.80
N GLY A 170 1.64 -2.17 13.60
CA GLY A 170 0.60 -1.45 14.32
C GLY A 170 0.21 -2.19 15.60
N TRP A 171 0.34 -1.49 16.72
CA TRP A 171 0.08 -2.00 18.07
C TRP A 171 -1.29 -1.58 18.55
N SER A 172 -1.98 -2.46 19.28
CA SER A 172 -3.29 -2.22 19.89
C SER A 172 -3.34 -2.83 21.28
N GLY A 173 -3.57 -2.02 22.31
CA GLY A 173 -3.62 -2.50 23.69
C GLY A 173 -2.33 -3.17 24.17
N GLY A 174 -1.18 -2.74 23.65
CA GLY A 174 0.14 -3.28 24.00
C GLY A 174 0.53 -4.58 23.28
N ALA A 175 -0.28 -5.08 22.35
CA ALA A 175 0.02 -6.25 21.53
C ALA A 175 0.07 -5.87 20.02
N PRO A 176 0.87 -6.56 19.19
CA PRO A 176 0.86 -6.35 17.76
C PRO A 176 -0.47 -6.83 17.18
N LEU A 177 -1.14 -5.99 16.39
CA LEU A 177 -2.40 -6.35 15.72
C LEU A 177 -2.20 -6.59 14.23
N ILE A 178 -1.41 -5.72 13.58
CA ILE A 178 -1.17 -5.79 12.14
C ILE A 178 0.31 -5.55 11.88
N THR A 179 0.95 -6.41 11.10
CA THR A 179 2.33 -6.21 10.65
C THR A 179 2.39 -6.27 9.14
N TYR A 180 2.94 -5.21 8.53
CA TYR A 180 3.24 -5.15 7.11
C TYR A 180 4.71 -5.48 6.88
N HIS A 181 4.99 -6.41 5.96
CA HIS A 181 6.31 -6.82 5.51
C HIS A 181 6.50 -6.43 4.05
N PHE A 182 7.34 -5.45 3.79
CA PHE A 182 7.64 -4.99 2.44
C PHE A 182 9.02 -5.47 2.03
N TYR A 183 9.08 -6.37 1.07
CA TYR A 183 10.30 -6.83 0.44
C TYR A 183 10.43 -6.22 -0.95
N TRP A 184 11.21 -5.17 -1.08
CA TRP A 184 11.52 -4.54 -2.34
C TRP A 184 12.94 -4.89 -2.75
N LYS A 185 13.12 -5.53 -3.91
CA LYS A 185 14.41 -6.11 -4.30
C LYS A 185 14.70 -5.98 -5.79
N MET A 186 15.98 -5.94 -6.14
CA MET A 186 16.48 -5.95 -7.52
C MET A 186 16.84 -7.37 -7.94
N GLY A 187 15.82 -8.21 -8.12
CA GLY A 187 15.97 -9.66 -8.35
C GLY A 187 16.30 -10.44 -7.08
N ASP A 188 16.54 -11.75 -7.22
CA ASP A 188 16.73 -12.67 -6.09
C ASP A 188 18.19 -13.17 -5.96
N GLN A 189 19.00 -13.09 -7.01
CA GLN A 189 20.26 -13.86 -7.09
C GLN A 189 21.48 -13.12 -6.54
N ASP A 190 21.50 -11.80 -6.64
CA ASP A 190 22.70 -11.01 -6.43
C ASP A 190 22.63 -10.12 -5.17
N LEU A 191 21.82 -10.52 -4.20
CA LEU A 191 21.66 -9.84 -2.92
C LEU A 191 22.55 -10.45 -1.84
N SER A 192 23.09 -9.63 -0.93
CA SER A 192 23.88 -10.10 0.23
C SER A 192 23.03 -10.92 1.20
N GLU A 193 21.74 -10.59 1.33
CA GLU A 193 20.77 -11.28 2.15
C GLU A 193 19.82 -12.09 1.28
N ASN A 194 19.40 -13.25 1.78
CA ASN A 194 18.40 -14.10 1.14
C ASN A 194 17.22 -14.26 2.10
N TRP A 195 16.28 -13.31 2.04
CA TRP A 195 15.06 -13.39 2.83
C TRP A 195 14.12 -14.48 2.31
N ASP A 196 13.61 -15.31 3.19
CA ASP A 196 12.51 -16.24 2.85
C ASP A 196 11.17 -15.49 2.79
N CYS A 197 11.05 -14.62 1.80
CA CYS A 197 9.88 -13.76 1.61
C CYS A 197 8.81 -14.37 0.68
N GLY A 198 9.11 -15.51 0.04
CA GLY A 198 8.24 -16.12 -0.97
C GLY A 198 8.33 -15.44 -2.33
N GLU A 199 7.38 -15.76 -3.21
CA GLU A 199 7.28 -15.21 -4.56
C GLU A 199 6.77 -13.77 -4.58
N SER A 200 7.03 -13.04 -5.68
CA SER A 200 6.51 -11.69 -5.88
C SER A 200 4.98 -11.66 -5.85
N GLY A 201 4.43 -10.63 -5.21
CA GLY A 201 2.99 -10.46 -5.02
C GLY A 201 2.61 -10.12 -3.58
N TYR A 202 1.39 -10.52 -3.21
CA TYR A 202 0.88 -10.33 -1.85
C TYR A 202 0.58 -11.66 -1.20
N ARG A 203 0.91 -11.76 0.09
CA ARG A 203 0.51 -12.86 0.97
C ARG A 203 -0.08 -12.26 2.23
N ILE A 204 -1.28 -12.68 2.58
CA ILE A 204 -1.99 -12.27 3.79
C ILE A 204 -2.07 -13.49 4.69
N VAL A 205 -1.51 -13.41 5.89
CA VAL A 205 -1.56 -14.46 6.90
C VAL A 205 -2.28 -13.89 8.12
N ILE A 206 -3.32 -14.57 8.57
CA ILE A 206 -4.08 -14.16 9.74
C ILE A 206 -4.00 -15.26 10.78
N GLU A 207 -3.34 -14.95 11.87
CA GLU A 207 -3.30 -15.79 13.06
C GLU A 207 -4.62 -15.65 13.81
N GLY A 208 -5.15 -16.77 14.27
CA GLY A 208 -6.44 -16.78 14.95
C GLY A 208 -7.14 -18.13 14.85
N ASN A 209 -8.48 -18.11 14.86
CA ASN A 209 -9.28 -19.32 14.76
C ASN A 209 -10.41 -19.15 13.72
N PRO A 210 -10.46 -19.99 12.66
CA PRO A 210 -9.33 -20.76 12.14
C PRO A 210 -8.23 -19.85 11.60
N PRO A 211 -6.95 -20.27 11.55
CA PRO A 211 -5.91 -19.50 10.90
C PRO A 211 -6.16 -19.46 9.39
N MET A 212 -5.84 -18.32 8.76
CA MET A 212 -6.09 -18.11 7.34
C MET A 212 -4.84 -17.66 6.61
N GLU A 213 -4.67 -18.12 5.37
CA GLU A 213 -3.64 -17.65 4.46
C GLU A 213 -4.24 -17.44 3.07
N LEU A 214 -3.93 -16.30 2.45
CA LEU A 214 -4.27 -15.99 1.06
C LEU A 214 -3.02 -15.54 0.32
N ARG A 215 -2.82 -16.06 -0.88
CA ARG A 215 -1.71 -15.69 -1.76
C ARG A 215 -2.24 -15.09 -3.06
N MET A 216 -1.60 -14.03 -3.49
CA MET A 216 -1.86 -13.30 -4.73
C MET A 216 -0.54 -13.18 -5.50
N PRO A 217 -0.08 -14.26 -6.17
CA PRO A 217 1.19 -14.25 -6.91
C PRO A 217 1.14 -13.26 -8.06
N GLN A 218 2.26 -12.60 -8.31
CA GLN A 218 2.35 -11.54 -9.29
C GLN A 218 3.45 -11.83 -10.32
N PRO A 219 3.09 -12.17 -11.58
CA PRO A 219 4.05 -12.13 -12.68
C PRO A 219 4.61 -10.71 -12.88
N THR A 220 5.80 -10.59 -13.44
CA THR A 220 6.50 -9.29 -13.53
C THR A 220 5.75 -8.28 -14.39
N THR A 221 5.24 -8.69 -15.56
CA THR A 221 4.54 -7.82 -16.51
C THR A 221 3.36 -8.51 -17.17
N THR A 222 2.38 -7.71 -17.61
CA THR A 222 1.27 -8.14 -18.47
C THR A 222 1.79 -8.41 -19.90
N GLU A 223 0.95 -9.00 -20.75
CA GLU A 223 1.22 -9.16 -22.20
C GLU A 223 1.55 -7.82 -22.90
N GLY A 224 0.99 -6.70 -22.41
CA GLY A 224 1.27 -5.35 -22.91
C GLY A 224 2.52 -4.70 -22.31
N GLY A 225 3.34 -5.42 -21.53
CA GLY A 225 4.54 -4.89 -20.88
C GLY A 225 4.30 -4.00 -19.67
N VAL A 226 3.06 -3.82 -19.26
CA VAL A 226 2.71 -3.07 -18.04
C VAL A 226 3.00 -3.95 -16.82
N ARG A 227 3.67 -3.40 -15.83
CA ARG A 227 3.91 -4.12 -14.56
C ARG A 227 2.59 -4.40 -13.83
N TYR A 228 2.38 -5.63 -13.38
CA TYR A 228 1.14 -6.01 -12.68
C TYR A 228 0.87 -5.15 -11.44
N ILE A 229 1.90 -4.79 -10.65
CA ILE A 229 1.73 -3.92 -9.49
C ILE A 229 1.10 -2.56 -9.87
N SER A 230 1.55 -1.98 -11.01
CA SER A 230 1.00 -0.72 -11.51
C SER A 230 -0.44 -0.88 -12.01
N LEU A 231 -0.72 -2.00 -12.71
CA LEU A 231 -2.07 -2.32 -13.15
C LEU A 231 -3.01 -2.54 -11.98
N TRP A 232 -2.62 -3.32 -10.98
CA TRP A 232 -3.44 -3.58 -9.79
C TRP A 232 -3.71 -2.30 -9.01
N THR A 233 -2.69 -1.45 -8.83
CA THR A 233 -2.86 -0.14 -8.17
C THR A 233 -3.86 0.74 -8.94
N ALA A 234 -3.73 0.81 -10.26
CA ALA A 234 -4.65 1.60 -11.08
C ALA A 234 -6.07 1.04 -11.04
N MET A 235 -6.23 -0.28 -11.21
CA MET A 235 -7.55 -0.90 -11.28
C MET A 235 -8.27 -0.92 -9.94
N ALA A 236 -7.55 -1.00 -8.81
CA ALA A 236 -8.13 -0.83 -7.49
C ALA A 236 -8.86 0.52 -7.34
N GLY A 237 -8.31 1.60 -7.95
CA GLY A 237 -8.98 2.89 -8.01
C GLY A 237 -10.05 2.99 -9.10
N VAL A 238 -9.72 2.61 -10.34
CA VAL A 238 -10.62 2.76 -11.49
C VAL A 238 -11.94 2.01 -11.28
N ASN A 239 -11.89 0.79 -10.73
CA ASN A 239 -13.09 -0.02 -10.49
C ASN A 239 -14.00 0.55 -9.40
N THR A 240 -13.53 1.49 -8.56
CA THR A 240 -14.37 2.16 -7.56
C THR A 240 -15.15 3.36 -8.15
N ILE A 241 -14.74 3.89 -9.31
CA ILE A 241 -15.32 5.13 -9.87
C ILE A 241 -16.85 5.09 -9.97
N PRO A 242 -17.50 4.03 -10.50
CA PRO A 242 -18.95 4.00 -10.56
C PRO A 242 -19.62 4.11 -9.19
N ASN A 243 -19.05 3.43 -8.18
CA ASN A 243 -19.59 3.43 -6.82
C ASN A 243 -19.37 4.76 -6.12
N VAL A 244 -18.24 5.43 -6.37
CA VAL A 244 -17.96 6.79 -5.88
C VAL A 244 -18.92 7.80 -6.49
N CYS A 245 -19.28 7.64 -7.78
CA CYS A 245 -20.24 8.50 -8.46
C CYS A 245 -21.68 8.28 -8.00
N ASP A 246 -22.03 7.05 -7.61
CA ASP A 246 -23.38 6.69 -7.14
C ASP A 246 -23.59 7.01 -5.64
N ALA A 247 -22.51 7.26 -4.89
CA ALA A 247 -22.58 7.52 -3.45
C ALA A 247 -23.02 8.96 -3.14
N GLN A 248 -23.45 9.18 -1.90
CA GLN A 248 -23.67 10.53 -1.39
C GLN A 248 -22.34 11.31 -1.36
N PRO A 249 -22.35 12.62 -1.66
CA PRO A 249 -21.14 13.44 -1.61
C PRO A 249 -20.43 13.38 -0.25
N GLY A 250 -19.11 13.35 -0.30
CA GLY A 250 -18.28 13.35 0.90
C GLY A 250 -16.97 12.57 0.71
N ILE A 251 -16.25 12.37 1.81
CA ILE A 251 -15.10 11.48 1.83
C ILE A 251 -15.61 10.05 2.01
N LEU A 252 -15.23 9.19 1.07
CA LEU A 252 -15.63 7.79 1.06
C LEU A 252 -14.43 6.90 1.38
N THR A 253 -14.58 6.02 2.34
CA THR A 253 -13.63 4.95 2.65
C THR A 253 -14.10 3.62 2.06
N HIS A 254 -13.29 2.57 2.13
CA HIS A 254 -13.73 1.22 1.74
C HIS A 254 -14.90 0.71 2.57
N ARG A 255 -15.08 1.23 3.78
CA ARG A 255 -16.24 0.87 4.64
C ARG A 255 -17.53 1.49 4.13
N ASP A 256 -17.48 2.69 3.56
CA ASP A 256 -18.65 3.42 3.04
C ASP A 256 -19.11 2.84 1.70
N LEU A 257 -18.17 2.40 0.84
CA LEU A 257 -18.52 1.81 -0.47
C LEU A 257 -19.05 0.38 -0.36
N GLY A 258 -18.75 -0.34 0.72
CA GLY A 258 -19.19 -1.72 0.93
C GLY A 258 -18.65 -2.70 -0.12
N LEU A 259 -19.35 -3.81 -0.32
CA LEU A 259 -19.00 -4.81 -1.31
C LEU A 259 -19.58 -4.46 -2.68
N PHE A 260 -18.74 -4.36 -3.69
CA PHE A 260 -19.14 -4.15 -5.08
C PHE A 260 -18.30 -4.99 -6.04
N GLY A 261 -18.84 -5.25 -7.23
CA GLY A 261 -18.11 -5.86 -8.34
C GLY A 261 -17.71 -4.81 -9.39
N PRO A 262 -16.57 -4.98 -10.05
CA PRO A 262 -16.17 -4.09 -11.14
C PRO A 262 -17.12 -4.21 -12.32
N ARG A 263 -17.52 -3.06 -12.90
CA ARG A 263 -18.47 -3.00 -14.02
C ARG A 263 -17.75 -3.07 -15.35
N GLY A 264 -18.28 -3.84 -16.30
CA GLY A 264 -17.84 -3.85 -17.70
C GLY A 264 -16.49 -4.53 -17.97
N ILE A 265 -15.96 -5.31 -17.03
CA ILE A 265 -14.66 -6.01 -17.21
C ILE A 265 -14.80 -7.38 -17.87
N VAL A 266 -16.02 -7.94 -17.93
CA VAL A 266 -16.25 -9.23 -18.60
C VAL A 266 -16.29 -8.97 -20.11
N ARG A 267 -15.33 -9.52 -20.84
CA ARG A 267 -15.29 -9.48 -22.31
C ARG A 267 -15.66 -10.86 -22.83
N ARG A 268 -16.56 -10.87 -23.81
CA ARG A 268 -16.97 -12.10 -24.55
C ARG A 268 -15.98 -12.37 -25.67
#